data_786200f3e20842492d53013f25088832
#
_entry.id   786200f3e20842492d53013f25088832
#
_cell.length_a   1.000
_cell.length_b   1.000
_cell.length_c   1.000
_cell.angle_alpha   90.00
_cell.angle_beta   90.00
_cell.angle_gamma   90.00
#
_symmetry.space_group_name_H-M   'P 1'
#
loop_
_entity.id
_entity.type
_entity.pdbx_description
1 polymer ?
#
loop_
_entity_poly.entity_id
_entity_poly.type
_entity_poly.pdbx_seq_one_letter_code
_entity_poly.pdbx_strand_id
1 'polypeptide(L)'
;MPRNGPATRRELAPDPVYRSVLVTQVVNKVLSRGKRTLAERIVYTALEQVQEKSGGDPVAALKRAVENTRPEVEVKSRRVGGATYQVPVDVRPRRATTLAIRWLTGYAKARREKTMADRLANEILDASNGIGAAVKRREDMHKMAESNKAFAHYRW
;
A
#
# COMPACT_ATOMS: atom_id res chain seq x y z
N MET A 1 23.46 -6.70 -12.29
CA MET A 1 22.57 -7.55 -11.46
C MET A 1 23.42 -8.59 -10.74
N PRO A 2 23.21 -8.84 -9.45
CA PRO A 2 23.96 -9.88 -8.75
C PRO A 2 23.60 -11.26 -9.34
N ARG A 3 24.63 -12.05 -9.68
CA ARG A 3 24.44 -13.40 -10.23
C ARG A 3 24.16 -14.45 -9.16
N ASN A 4 24.63 -14.21 -7.93
CA ASN A 4 24.64 -15.19 -6.83
C ASN A 4 23.57 -14.92 -5.76
N GLY A 5 22.46 -14.26 -6.11
CA GLY A 5 21.36 -14.03 -5.19
C GLY A 5 20.78 -12.61 -5.27
N PRO A 6 19.74 -12.33 -4.50
CA PRO A 6 19.14 -11.00 -4.45
C PRO A 6 20.09 -9.99 -3.78
N ALA A 7 20.07 -8.74 -4.23
CA ALA A 7 20.85 -7.67 -3.62
C ALA A 7 20.48 -7.48 -2.14
N THR A 8 21.49 -7.18 -1.30
CA THR A 8 21.28 -6.86 0.12
C THR A 8 20.36 -5.65 0.23
N ARG A 9 19.33 -5.74 1.05
CA ARG A 9 18.37 -4.66 1.22
C ARG A 9 18.85 -3.67 2.27
N ARG A 10 18.79 -2.39 1.96
CA ARG A 10 19.06 -1.33 2.93
C ARG A 10 17.93 -1.28 3.96
N GLU A 11 18.27 -1.10 5.23
CA GLU A 11 17.32 -0.82 6.29
C GLU A 11 16.82 0.63 6.14
N LEU A 12 15.54 0.83 6.42
CA LEU A 12 14.93 2.15 6.41
C LEU A 12 15.02 2.73 7.82
N ALA A 13 15.62 3.90 7.93
CA ALA A 13 15.58 4.67 9.16
C ALA A 13 14.12 5.09 9.47
N PRO A 14 13.71 5.09 10.75
CA PRO A 14 12.43 5.64 11.15
C PRO A 14 12.37 7.14 10.85
N ASP A 15 11.16 7.63 10.62
CA ASP A 15 10.90 9.05 10.41
C ASP A 15 11.31 9.88 11.64
N PRO A 16 11.97 11.04 11.49
CA PRO A 16 12.45 11.82 12.62
C PRO A 16 11.33 12.42 13.46
N VAL A 17 10.19 12.76 12.87
CA VAL A 17 9.05 13.39 13.56
C VAL A 17 8.18 12.35 14.26
N TYR A 18 7.70 11.36 13.52
CA TYR A 18 6.78 10.32 14.01
C TYR A 18 7.49 9.06 14.51
N ARG A 19 8.82 8.96 14.40
CA ARG A 19 9.64 7.80 14.80
C ARG A 19 9.12 6.46 14.27
N SER A 20 8.51 6.48 13.08
CA SER A 20 7.85 5.33 12.45
C SER A 20 8.46 5.02 11.09
N VAL A 21 8.88 3.76 10.92
CA VAL A 21 9.35 3.24 9.62
C VAL A 21 8.23 3.24 8.58
N LEU A 22 6.97 3.05 9.02
CA LEU A 22 5.81 3.07 8.13
C LEU A 22 5.63 4.45 7.48
N VAL A 23 5.81 5.53 8.23
CA VAL A 23 5.76 6.91 7.72
C VAL A 23 6.86 7.12 6.68
N THR A 24 8.10 6.68 6.96
CA THR A 24 9.20 6.73 5.98
C THR A 24 8.86 5.98 4.69
N GLN A 25 8.19 4.83 4.77
CA GLN A 25 7.76 4.07 3.60
C GLN A 25 6.72 4.83 2.77
N VAL A 26 5.78 5.51 3.42
CA VAL A 26 4.77 6.35 2.75
C VAL A 26 5.44 7.55 2.08
N VAL A 27 6.35 8.26 2.78
CA VAL A 27 7.13 9.37 2.20
C VAL A 27 7.89 8.92 0.95
N ASN A 28 8.58 7.78 1.02
CA ASN A 28 9.31 7.22 -0.11
C ASN A 28 8.38 6.84 -1.28
N LYS A 29 7.11 6.53 -1.01
CA LYS A 29 6.14 6.22 -2.06
C LYS A 29 5.47 7.45 -2.67
N VAL A 30 5.30 8.50 -1.89
CA VAL A 30 4.82 9.81 -2.36
C VAL A 30 5.90 10.54 -3.16
N LEU A 31 7.16 10.33 -2.80
CA LEU A 31 8.33 10.93 -3.44
C LEU A 31 8.26 10.82 -4.97
N SER A 32 8.44 11.96 -5.63
CA SER A 32 8.53 12.06 -7.09
C SER A 32 9.71 12.96 -7.46
N ARG A 33 10.46 12.57 -8.49
CA ARG A 33 11.60 13.33 -9.05
C ARG A 33 12.66 13.73 -7.99
N GLY A 34 12.81 12.95 -6.91
CA GLY A 34 13.80 13.21 -5.85
C GLY A 34 13.46 14.35 -4.87
N LYS A 35 12.30 14.98 -4.98
CA LYS A 35 11.89 16.11 -4.10
C LYS A 35 11.41 15.62 -2.72
N ARG A 36 12.37 15.17 -1.88
CA ARG A 36 12.08 14.53 -0.60
C ARG A 36 11.40 15.48 0.39
N THR A 37 11.90 16.69 0.54
CA THR A 37 11.33 17.70 1.46
C THR A 37 9.87 18.02 1.16
N LEU A 38 9.50 18.04 -0.13
CA LEU A 38 8.11 18.21 -0.54
C LEU A 38 7.26 17.00 -0.18
N ALA A 39 7.78 15.78 -0.36
CA ALA A 39 7.07 14.56 -0.01
C ALA A 39 6.86 14.44 1.50
N GLU A 40 7.85 14.78 2.31
CA GLU A 40 7.76 14.85 3.78
C GLU A 40 6.68 15.86 4.21
N ARG A 41 6.70 17.07 3.66
CA ARG A 41 5.68 18.09 3.95
C ARG A 41 4.27 17.58 3.63
N ILE A 42 4.07 16.98 2.47
CA ILE A 42 2.76 16.44 2.07
C ILE A 42 2.28 15.38 3.07
N VAL A 43 3.15 14.45 3.47
CA VAL A 43 2.79 13.37 4.39
C VAL A 43 2.54 13.91 5.80
N TYR A 44 3.35 14.85 6.28
CA TYR A 44 3.15 15.44 7.62
C TYR A 44 1.86 16.23 7.68
N THR A 45 1.59 17.11 6.72
CA THR A 45 0.31 17.84 6.64
C THR A 45 -0.88 16.88 6.54
N ALA A 46 -0.75 15.78 5.80
CA ALA A 46 -1.80 14.76 5.73
C ALA A 46 -2.05 14.08 7.09
N LEU A 47 -1.00 13.75 7.82
CA LEU A 47 -1.12 13.12 9.15
C LEU A 47 -1.67 14.09 10.20
N GLU A 48 -1.30 15.39 10.14
CA GLU A 48 -1.90 16.44 10.97
C GLU A 48 -3.41 16.54 10.74
N GLN A 49 -3.84 16.57 9.49
CA GLN A 49 -5.27 16.57 9.14
C GLN A 49 -5.99 15.29 9.60
N VAL A 50 -5.33 14.14 9.53
CA VAL A 50 -5.88 12.87 10.07
C VAL A 50 -6.07 12.99 11.57
N GLN A 51 -5.12 13.58 12.29
CA GLN A 51 -5.20 13.80 13.73
C GLN A 51 -6.35 14.74 14.08
N GLU A 52 -6.49 15.88 13.37
CA GLU A 52 -7.56 16.84 13.57
C GLU A 52 -8.96 16.23 13.38
N LYS A 53 -9.11 15.40 12.33
CA LYS A 53 -10.40 14.80 11.98
C LYS A 53 -10.76 13.57 12.82
N SER A 54 -9.77 12.77 13.22
CA SER A 54 -9.98 11.54 13.99
C SER A 54 -9.90 11.75 15.50
N GLY A 55 -9.27 12.83 15.96
CA GLY A 55 -9.01 13.11 17.38
C GLY A 55 -8.02 12.15 18.04
N GLY A 56 -7.36 11.28 17.27
CA GLY A 56 -6.47 10.22 17.79
C GLY A 56 -5.06 10.28 17.22
N ASP A 57 -4.25 9.26 17.55
CA ASP A 57 -2.89 9.14 17.02
C ASP A 57 -2.92 8.89 15.49
N PRO A 58 -2.34 9.80 14.70
CA PRO A 58 -2.32 9.68 13.24
C PRO A 58 -1.51 8.47 12.74
N VAL A 59 -0.49 8.05 13.49
CA VAL A 59 0.30 6.87 13.15
C VAL A 59 -0.51 5.58 13.37
N ALA A 60 -1.33 5.53 14.42
CA ALA A 60 -2.24 4.41 14.66
C ALA A 60 -3.32 4.33 13.56
N ALA A 61 -3.87 5.47 13.13
CA ALA A 61 -4.82 5.52 12.02
C ALA A 61 -4.18 5.05 10.71
N LEU A 62 -2.96 5.51 10.39
CA LEU A 62 -2.20 5.05 9.23
C LEU A 62 -1.92 3.54 9.29
N LYS A 63 -1.53 3.01 10.44
CA LYS A 63 -1.28 1.59 10.63
C LYS A 63 -2.55 0.78 10.36
N ARG A 64 -3.69 1.20 10.90
CA ARG A 64 -4.99 0.58 10.66
C ARG A 64 -5.39 0.63 9.20
N ALA A 65 -5.20 1.78 8.53
CA ALA A 65 -5.46 1.94 7.11
C ALA A 65 -4.62 0.97 6.25
N VAL A 66 -3.35 0.82 6.58
CA VAL A 66 -2.45 -0.14 5.89
C VAL A 66 -2.91 -1.58 6.16
N GLU A 67 -3.26 -1.94 7.39
CA GLU A 67 -3.76 -3.28 7.73
C GLU A 67 -5.05 -3.61 6.97
N ASN A 68 -6.01 -2.68 6.93
CA ASN A 68 -7.26 -2.84 6.18
C ASN A 68 -7.05 -2.94 4.65
N THR A 69 -5.94 -2.43 4.13
CA THR A 69 -5.63 -2.45 2.68
C THR A 69 -4.71 -3.62 2.29
N ARG A 70 -4.07 -4.29 3.24
CA ARG A 70 -3.12 -5.39 2.96
C ARG A 70 -3.82 -6.58 2.33
N PRO A 71 -3.38 -7.05 1.13
CA PRO A 71 -3.89 -8.29 0.56
C PRO A 71 -3.21 -9.51 1.19
N GLU A 72 -3.97 -10.57 1.40
CA GLU A 72 -3.47 -11.89 1.81
C GLU A 72 -3.09 -12.73 0.60
N VAL A 73 -3.83 -12.56 -0.50
CA VAL A 73 -3.63 -13.29 -1.76
C VAL A 73 -3.49 -12.32 -2.93
N GLU A 74 -2.72 -12.70 -3.92
CA GLU A 74 -2.62 -12.04 -5.22
C GLU A 74 -2.77 -13.04 -6.35
N VAL A 75 -3.12 -12.56 -7.53
CA VAL A 75 -3.27 -13.40 -8.72
C VAL A 75 -2.04 -13.19 -9.62
N LYS A 76 -1.39 -14.27 -10.00
CA LYS A 76 -0.27 -14.26 -10.95
C LYS A 76 -0.62 -15.06 -12.19
N SER A 77 -0.31 -14.49 -13.36
CA SER A 77 -0.47 -15.21 -14.61
C SER A 77 0.62 -16.25 -14.77
N ARG A 78 0.22 -17.48 -15.13
CA ARG A 78 1.11 -18.60 -15.48
C ARG A 78 0.69 -19.19 -16.80
N ARG A 79 1.65 -19.47 -17.67
CA ARG A 79 1.41 -20.14 -18.95
C ARG A 79 1.64 -21.63 -18.81
N VAL A 80 0.62 -22.43 -19.12
CA VAL A 80 0.66 -23.88 -19.08
C VAL A 80 0.09 -24.42 -20.39
N GLY A 81 0.85 -25.21 -21.15
CA GLY A 81 0.37 -25.81 -22.40
C GLY A 81 -0.15 -24.81 -23.44
N GLY A 82 0.42 -23.58 -23.47
CA GLY A 82 -0.02 -22.52 -24.40
C GLY A 82 -1.15 -21.61 -23.88
N ALA A 83 -1.91 -22.03 -22.88
CA ALA A 83 -2.94 -21.20 -22.23
C ALA A 83 -2.36 -20.43 -21.04
N THR A 84 -2.88 -19.21 -20.79
CA THR A 84 -2.48 -18.39 -19.66
C THR A 84 -3.56 -18.47 -18.59
N TYR A 85 -3.18 -18.96 -17.41
CA TYR A 85 -4.05 -19.07 -16.24
C TYR A 85 -3.71 -18.04 -15.19
N GLN A 86 -4.73 -17.54 -14.51
CA GLN A 86 -4.58 -16.65 -13.35
C GLN A 86 -4.52 -17.49 -12.08
N VAL A 87 -3.33 -17.64 -11.52
CA VAL A 87 -3.10 -18.53 -10.37
C VAL A 87 -3.06 -17.73 -9.08
N PRO A 88 -3.92 -18.03 -8.08
CA PRO A 88 -3.88 -17.37 -6.77
C PRO A 88 -2.64 -17.82 -5.99
N VAL A 89 -1.94 -16.87 -5.39
CA VAL A 89 -0.71 -17.07 -4.61
C VAL A 89 -0.76 -16.23 -3.35
N ASP A 90 -0.34 -16.82 -2.22
CA ASP A 90 -0.24 -16.10 -0.95
C ASP A 90 0.79 -14.98 -1.02
N VAL A 91 0.47 -13.84 -0.44
CA VAL A 91 1.35 -12.67 -0.45
C VAL A 91 2.23 -12.65 0.80
N ARG A 92 3.54 -12.60 0.62
CA ARG A 92 4.47 -12.45 1.75
C ARG A 92 4.20 -11.14 2.49
N PRO A 93 4.27 -11.10 3.84
CA PRO A 93 3.87 -9.94 4.66
C PRO A 93 4.49 -8.61 4.21
N ARG A 94 5.78 -8.63 3.85
CA ARG A 94 6.49 -7.44 3.36
C ARG A 94 5.93 -6.92 2.04
N ARG A 95 5.57 -7.83 1.12
CA ARG A 95 4.96 -7.47 -0.16
C ARG A 95 3.55 -6.93 0.05
N ALA A 96 2.78 -7.52 0.96
CA ALA A 96 1.45 -7.07 1.32
C ALA A 96 1.48 -5.62 1.80
N THR A 97 2.40 -5.26 2.71
CA THR A 97 2.59 -3.87 3.16
C THR A 97 2.99 -2.93 2.01
N THR A 98 3.89 -3.38 1.13
CA THR A 98 4.31 -2.58 -0.04
C THR A 98 3.14 -2.34 -1.00
N LEU A 99 2.29 -3.33 -1.23
CA LEU A 99 1.09 -3.21 -2.06
C LEU A 99 0.08 -2.26 -1.43
N ALA A 100 -0.18 -2.40 -0.13
CA ALA A 100 -1.09 -1.53 0.61
C ALA A 100 -0.68 -0.05 0.49
N ILE A 101 0.58 0.28 0.77
CA ILE A 101 1.10 1.65 0.65
C ILE A 101 1.01 2.15 -0.80
N ARG A 102 1.29 1.28 -1.78
CA ARG A 102 1.17 1.61 -3.20
C ARG A 102 -0.28 1.94 -3.58
N TRP A 103 -1.24 1.17 -3.10
CA TRP A 103 -2.65 1.40 -3.38
C TRP A 103 -3.16 2.65 -2.69
N LEU A 104 -2.89 2.83 -1.39
CA LEU A 104 -3.24 4.06 -0.66
C LEU A 104 -2.74 5.31 -1.38
N THR A 105 -1.45 5.38 -1.71
CA THR A 105 -0.88 6.55 -2.40
C THR A 105 -1.38 6.69 -3.84
N GLY A 106 -1.63 5.58 -4.53
CA GLY A 106 -2.14 5.58 -5.90
C GLY A 106 -3.57 6.08 -5.98
N TYR A 107 -4.45 5.57 -5.13
CA TYR A 107 -5.85 6.02 -5.09
C TYR A 107 -6.01 7.40 -4.49
N ALA A 108 -5.17 7.80 -3.53
CA ALA A 108 -5.10 9.20 -3.08
C ALA A 108 -4.86 10.15 -4.26
N LYS A 109 -3.93 9.84 -5.17
CA LYS A 109 -3.67 10.67 -6.37
C LYS A 109 -4.89 10.80 -7.30
N ALA A 110 -5.74 9.79 -7.36
CA ALA A 110 -6.95 9.77 -8.20
C ALA A 110 -8.15 10.51 -7.58
N ARG A 111 -8.07 10.93 -6.32
CA ARG A 111 -9.14 11.69 -5.64
C ARG A 111 -9.29 13.10 -6.23
N ARG A 112 -10.43 13.71 -5.97
CA ARG A 112 -10.84 15.01 -6.54
C ARG A 112 -10.42 16.21 -5.71
N GLU A 113 -9.96 16.03 -4.47
CA GLU A 113 -9.54 17.10 -3.58
C GLU A 113 -8.39 17.93 -4.20
N LYS A 114 -8.26 19.19 -3.79
CA LYS A 114 -7.35 20.15 -4.40
C LYS A 114 -5.88 19.78 -4.18
N THR A 115 -5.49 19.51 -2.93
CA THR A 115 -4.09 19.24 -2.58
C THR A 115 -3.82 17.74 -2.43
N MET A 116 -2.56 17.32 -2.62
CA MET A 116 -2.18 15.93 -2.40
C MET A 116 -2.24 15.54 -0.91
N ALA A 117 -2.03 16.50 0.00
CA ALA A 117 -2.15 16.29 1.43
C ALA A 117 -3.60 15.94 1.81
N ASP A 118 -4.58 16.71 1.33
CA ASP A 118 -6.01 16.47 1.58
C ASP A 118 -6.45 15.10 1.02
N ARG A 119 -5.99 14.79 -0.20
CA ARG A 119 -6.26 13.50 -0.85
C ARG A 119 -5.74 12.33 -0.04
N LEU A 120 -4.50 12.44 0.45
CA LEU A 120 -3.86 11.38 1.23
C LEU A 120 -4.51 11.24 2.60
N ALA A 121 -4.82 12.36 3.28
CA ALA A 121 -5.50 12.35 4.57
C ALA A 121 -6.87 11.67 4.49
N ASN A 122 -7.69 12.05 3.51
CA ASN A 122 -9.02 11.47 3.34
C ASN A 122 -8.95 9.99 2.95
N GLU A 123 -8.00 9.56 2.10
CA GLU A 123 -7.84 8.15 1.77
C GLU A 123 -7.39 7.33 2.99
N ILE A 124 -6.51 7.87 3.85
CA ILE A 124 -6.09 7.21 5.10
C ILE A 124 -7.29 7.07 6.04
N LEU A 125 -8.10 8.11 6.20
CA LEU A 125 -9.29 8.08 7.06
C LEU A 125 -10.32 7.05 6.55
N ASP A 126 -10.64 7.08 5.26
CA ASP A 126 -11.56 6.13 4.64
C ASP A 126 -11.03 4.68 4.82
N ALA A 127 -9.76 4.45 4.51
CA ALA A 127 -9.16 3.12 4.66
C ALA A 127 -9.08 2.66 6.12
N SER A 128 -8.86 3.57 7.08
CA SER A 128 -8.86 3.24 8.52
C SER A 128 -10.23 2.76 9.00
N ASN A 129 -11.31 3.24 8.35
CA ASN A 129 -12.69 2.85 8.59
C ASN A 129 -13.14 1.63 7.75
N GLY A 130 -12.23 1.03 6.97
CA GLY A 130 -12.53 -0.12 6.13
C GLY A 130 -13.26 0.21 4.83
N ILE A 131 -13.28 1.47 4.42
CA ILE A 131 -13.92 1.96 3.20
C ILE A 131 -12.87 2.62 2.29
N GLY A 132 -13.29 3.06 1.11
CA GLY A 132 -12.41 3.76 0.18
C GLY A 132 -11.88 2.88 -0.96
N ALA A 133 -11.26 3.53 -1.94
CA ALA A 133 -10.85 2.87 -3.18
C ALA A 133 -9.68 1.89 -2.98
N ALA A 134 -8.79 2.17 -2.04
CA ALA A 134 -7.68 1.29 -1.70
C ALA A 134 -8.16 -0.03 -1.06
N VAL A 135 -9.14 0.03 -0.16
CA VAL A 135 -9.76 -1.16 0.45
C VAL A 135 -10.53 -1.95 -0.60
N LYS A 136 -11.32 -1.27 -1.44
CA LYS A 136 -12.03 -1.91 -2.55
C LYS A 136 -11.06 -2.66 -3.48
N ARG A 137 -9.89 -2.11 -3.75
CA ARG A 137 -8.86 -2.80 -4.55
C ARG A 137 -8.39 -4.10 -3.92
N ARG A 138 -8.24 -4.16 -2.59
CA ARG A 138 -7.95 -5.41 -1.88
C ARG A 138 -9.09 -6.42 -2.09
N GLU A 139 -10.34 -5.98 -1.90
CA GLU A 139 -11.50 -6.87 -2.07
C GLU A 139 -11.61 -7.41 -3.49
N ASP A 140 -11.41 -6.56 -4.50
CA ASP A 140 -11.41 -6.99 -5.91
C ASP A 140 -10.31 -8.03 -6.18
N MET A 141 -9.13 -7.84 -5.57
CA MET A 141 -8.03 -8.81 -5.68
C MET A 141 -8.39 -10.15 -5.03
N HIS A 142 -9.01 -10.12 -3.84
CA HIS A 142 -9.45 -11.32 -3.14
C HIS A 142 -10.56 -12.04 -3.92
N LYS A 143 -11.56 -11.31 -4.48
CA LYS A 143 -12.60 -11.88 -5.34
C LYS A 143 -12.01 -12.54 -6.58
N MET A 144 -11.05 -11.90 -7.24
CA MET A 144 -10.34 -12.52 -8.37
C MET A 144 -9.60 -13.78 -7.98
N ALA A 145 -8.93 -13.78 -6.83
CA ALA A 145 -8.22 -14.96 -6.34
C ALA A 145 -9.18 -16.11 -6.01
N GLU A 146 -10.33 -15.81 -5.41
CA GLU A 146 -11.38 -16.79 -5.11
C GLU A 146 -11.98 -17.38 -6.37
N SER A 147 -12.34 -16.54 -7.35
CA SER A 147 -12.86 -17.01 -8.66
C SER A 147 -11.88 -17.92 -9.40
N ASN A 148 -10.59 -17.73 -9.19
CA ASN A 148 -9.53 -18.53 -9.82
C ASN A 148 -8.99 -19.65 -8.91
N LYS A 149 -9.66 -19.95 -7.80
CA LYS A 149 -9.24 -20.96 -6.83
C LYS A 149 -9.07 -22.36 -7.44
N ALA A 150 -9.85 -22.69 -8.46
CA ALA A 150 -9.74 -23.95 -9.21
C ALA A 150 -8.34 -24.15 -9.84
N PHE A 151 -7.62 -23.08 -10.16
CA PHE A 151 -6.28 -23.10 -10.74
C PHE A 151 -5.15 -23.06 -9.70
N ALA A 152 -5.47 -23.12 -8.41
CA ALA A 152 -4.47 -23.08 -7.33
C ALA A 152 -3.44 -24.23 -7.40
N HIS A 153 -3.83 -25.39 -7.98
CA HIS A 153 -2.95 -26.54 -8.19
C HIS A 153 -1.82 -26.28 -9.21
N TYR A 154 -1.92 -25.23 -10.02
CA TYR A 154 -0.83 -24.77 -10.89
C TYR A 154 0.19 -23.87 -10.17
N ARG A 155 0.08 -23.72 -8.84
CA ARG A 155 1.05 -22.99 -8.01
C ARG A 155 2.39 -23.72 -7.98
N TRP A 156 3.51 -23.00 -8.09
CA TRP A 156 4.88 -23.51 -7.99
C TRP A 156 5.60 -22.95 -6.76
#